data_e65b5364046046fbf05f785578e239c1
#
_entry.id   e65b5364046046fbf05f785578e239c1
#
_cell.length_a   1.000
_cell.length_b   1.000
_cell.length_c   1.000
_cell.angle_alpha   90.00
_cell.angle_beta   90.00
_cell.angle_gamma   90.00
#
_symmetry.space_group_name_H-M   'P 1'
#
loop_
_entity.id
_entity.type
_entity.pdbx_description
1 polymer ?
#
loop_
_entity_poly.entity_id
_entity_poly.type
_entity_poly.pdbx_seq_one_letter_code
_entity_poly.pdbx_strand_id
1 'polypeptide(L)'
;MCGFGGAGAFSDGKYNITNDFGGTLYEYIGKQKAVDLMKYVDEINMENGGEGTKLYSTAGTKFKKLCLQNKLKLLDASVRHLGTDINYVVLQNLYDRMKDHMDFYFVTPVDTVQIIDGGYRIICGKGEFDCEKCIVSVGRSGSKWMEKVCKELEIPTKSNRVDIGVRVELPAVIFSHLTDELYESKIVYRTEKFEDNVRTFCMNPNGIVVNENTNGIITVNGHSYEGDEKKTENTNFALLVSKHFSEPFKDSNGYGESIARLSNMLGGGVIVQRFGDLVRGRRSTVKRIEEGLVTPTLTA
;
A
#
# COMPACT_ATOMS: atom_id res chain seq x y z
N MET A 1 -10.89 4.86 5.64
CA MET A 1 -10.71 6.32 5.65
C MET A 1 -11.26 6.86 4.35
N CYS A 2 -12.09 7.90 4.43
CA CYS A 2 -12.72 8.56 3.31
C CYS A 2 -12.42 10.06 3.40
N GLY A 3 -12.52 10.77 2.28
CA GLY A 3 -12.28 12.20 2.20
C GLY A 3 -11.06 12.56 1.37
N PHE A 4 -10.70 13.84 1.37
CA PHE A 4 -9.55 14.36 0.61
C PHE A 4 -8.26 13.64 1.01
N GLY A 5 -7.49 13.17 0.02
CA GLY A 5 -6.31 12.34 0.24
C GLY A 5 -6.59 10.87 0.59
N GLY A 6 -7.82 10.51 0.97
CA GLY A 6 -8.22 9.13 1.29
C GLY A 6 -7.27 8.46 2.29
N ALA A 7 -6.90 7.21 2.02
CA ALA A 7 -5.90 6.50 2.83
C ALA A 7 -4.50 7.14 2.74
N GLY A 8 -4.21 7.88 1.67
CA GLY A 8 -2.96 8.61 1.50
C GLY A 8 -2.70 9.65 2.59
N ALA A 9 -3.76 10.29 3.12
CA ALA A 9 -3.65 11.30 4.18
C ALA A 9 -3.02 10.77 5.49
N PHE A 10 -3.04 9.45 5.67
CA PHE A 10 -2.50 8.77 6.86
C PHE A 10 -1.44 7.73 6.51
N SER A 11 -0.94 7.75 5.27
CA SER A 11 0.15 6.88 4.86
C SER A 11 1.50 7.45 5.33
N ASP A 12 2.53 6.62 5.27
CA ASP A 12 3.91 7.05 5.53
C ASP A 12 4.53 7.86 4.38
N GLY A 13 3.73 8.24 3.37
CA GLY A 13 4.15 9.13 2.30
C GLY A 13 5.27 8.56 1.42
N LYS A 14 5.22 7.26 1.11
CA LYS A 14 6.14 6.64 0.15
C LYS A 14 5.62 6.76 -1.27
N TYR A 15 6.32 7.51 -2.10
CA TYR A 15 6.05 7.67 -3.53
C TYR A 15 7.06 6.85 -4.35
N ASN A 16 6.55 5.83 -5.02
CA ASN A 16 7.36 4.89 -5.79
C ASN A 16 7.40 5.30 -7.27
N ILE A 17 8.59 5.64 -7.77
CA ILE A 17 8.83 6.03 -9.16
C ILE A 17 9.37 4.82 -9.91
N THR A 18 8.48 3.92 -10.30
CA THR A 18 8.82 2.67 -10.98
C THR A 18 7.58 1.98 -11.56
N ASN A 19 7.76 1.21 -12.62
CA ASN A 19 6.72 0.32 -13.16
C ASN A 19 6.71 -1.08 -12.49
N ASP A 20 7.66 -1.37 -11.58
CA ASP A 20 7.87 -2.73 -11.07
C ASP A 20 7.21 -2.99 -9.72
N PHE A 21 6.72 -1.96 -9.03
CA PHE A 21 6.15 -2.10 -7.68
C PHE A 21 4.64 -2.35 -7.66
N GLY A 22 3.99 -2.39 -8.79
CA GLY A 22 2.56 -2.61 -8.98
C GLY A 22 1.93 -1.51 -9.83
N GLY A 23 0.65 -1.71 -10.13
CA GLY A 23 -0.03 -0.87 -11.12
C GLY A 23 0.29 -1.30 -12.55
N THR A 24 -0.57 -0.89 -13.48
CA THR A 24 -0.50 -1.29 -14.90
C THR A 24 -0.62 -0.09 -15.83
N LEU A 25 -0.43 1.12 -15.33
CA LEU A 25 -0.54 2.35 -16.11
C LEU A 25 0.33 2.30 -17.39
N TYR A 26 1.50 1.68 -17.29
CA TYR A 26 2.42 1.53 -18.41
C TYR A 26 1.86 0.69 -19.58
N GLU A 27 0.89 -0.17 -19.33
CA GLU A 27 0.21 -0.95 -20.39
C GLU A 27 -0.64 -0.05 -21.29
N TYR A 28 -1.12 1.08 -20.77
CA TYR A 28 -1.97 2.03 -21.48
C TYR A 28 -1.18 3.16 -22.14
N ILE A 29 -0.16 3.70 -21.48
CA ILE A 29 0.56 4.90 -21.96
C ILE A 29 2.04 4.64 -22.29
N GLY A 30 2.53 3.42 -22.09
CA GLY A 30 3.93 3.04 -22.28
C GLY A 30 4.81 3.32 -21.07
N LYS A 31 5.88 2.52 -20.92
CA LYS A 31 6.73 2.53 -19.71
C LYS A 31 7.37 3.88 -19.41
N GLN A 32 7.89 4.55 -20.46
CA GLN A 32 8.59 5.82 -20.27
C GLN A 32 7.62 6.91 -19.81
N LYS A 33 6.48 7.07 -20.50
CA LYS A 33 5.47 8.06 -20.11
C LYS A 33 4.92 7.83 -18.71
N ALA A 34 4.74 6.56 -18.30
CA ALA A 34 4.30 6.25 -16.95
C ALA A 34 5.31 6.72 -15.89
N VAL A 35 6.62 6.48 -16.11
CA VAL A 35 7.68 6.97 -15.22
C VAL A 35 7.76 8.50 -15.23
N ASP A 36 7.64 9.13 -16.38
CA ASP A 36 7.68 10.60 -16.48
C ASP A 36 6.49 11.23 -15.74
N LEU A 37 5.30 10.63 -15.82
CA LEU A 37 4.15 11.07 -15.04
C LEU A 37 4.36 10.90 -13.52
N MET A 38 4.99 9.80 -13.09
CA MET A 38 5.33 9.60 -11.67
C MET A 38 6.33 10.65 -11.17
N LYS A 39 7.32 11.02 -12.00
CA LYS A 39 8.26 12.11 -11.68
C LYS A 39 7.56 13.46 -11.59
N TYR A 40 6.64 13.74 -12.52
CA TYR A 40 5.83 14.95 -12.46
C TYR A 40 4.99 15.04 -11.17
N VAL A 41 4.42 13.93 -10.71
CA VAL A 41 3.73 13.88 -9.42
C VAL A 41 4.70 14.13 -8.26
N ASP A 42 5.94 13.60 -8.32
CA ASP A 42 6.97 13.87 -7.32
C ASP A 42 7.34 15.36 -7.28
N GLU A 43 7.48 16.01 -8.43
CA GLU A 43 7.73 17.46 -8.54
C GLU A 43 6.60 18.28 -7.89
N ILE A 44 5.33 17.93 -8.15
CA ILE A 44 4.18 18.55 -7.49
C ILE A 44 4.26 18.39 -5.96
N ASN A 45 4.63 17.22 -5.46
CA ASN A 45 4.77 16.99 -4.03
C ASN A 45 5.89 17.84 -3.43
N MET A 46 7.01 17.98 -4.14
CA MET A 46 8.13 18.84 -3.69
C MET A 46 7.71 20.31 -3.61
N GLU A 47 7.03 20.83 -4.63
CA GLU A 47 6.52 22.20 -4.66
C GLU A 47 5.49 22.50 -3.55
N ASN A 48 4.84 21.48 -3.02
CA ASN A 48 3.78 21.62 -2.02
C ASN A 48 4.22 21.23 -0.60
N GLY A 49 5.51 21.19 -0.31
CA GLY A 49 6.03 21.01 1.05
C GLY A 49 6.89 19.75 1.25
N GLY A 50 7.13 18.98 0.19
CA GLY A 50 8.03 17.83 0.23
C GLY A 50 9.51 18.18 0.02
N GLU A 51 9.84 19.46 -0.20
CA GLU A 51 11.20 19.90 -0.46
C GLU A 51 12.17 19.48 0.67
N GLY A 52 13.39 19.08 0.29
CA GLY A 52 14.42 18.63 1.22
C GLY A 52 14.35 17.14 1.59
N THR A 53 13.27 16.42 1.23
CA THR A 53 13.17 14.99 1.47
C THR A 53 14.06 14.18 0.51
N LYS A 54 14.65 13.10 1.02
CA LYS A 54 15.58 12.27 0.24
C LYS A 54 14.87 11.41 -0.78
N LEU A 55 15.41 11.36 -2.01
CA LEU A 55 15.03 10.38 -3.03
C LEU A 55 16.02 9.21 -2.97
N TYR A 56 15.55 8.04 -2.59
CA TYR A 56 16.33 6.80 -2.59
C TYR A 56 16.26 6.14 -3.97
N SER A 57 17.32 5.40 -4.35
CA SER A 57 17.35 4.73 -5.65
C SER A 57 18.11 3.41 -5.58
N THR A 58 17.64 2.41 -6.31
CA THR A 58 18.34 1.15 -6.51
C THR A 58 19.39 1.22 -7.63
N ALA A 59 19.54 2.37 -8.30
CA ALA A 59 20.53 2.55 -9.35
C ALA A 59 21.95 2.48 -8.78
N GLY A 60 22.76 1.58 -9.33
CA GLY A 60 24.18 1.44 -8.93
C GLY A 60 24.41 0.74 -7.59
N THR A 61 23.38 0.28 -6.90
CA THR A 61 23.53 -0.39 -5.61
C THR A 61 24.23 -1.75 -5.71
N LYS A 62 25.10 -2.06 -4.74
CA LYS A 62 25.72 -3.38 -4.57
C LYS A 62 24.71 -4.48 -4.24
N PHE A 63 23.56 -4.14 -3.67
CA PHE A 63 22.55 -5.11 -3.24
C PHE A 63 21.94 -5.89 -4.40
N LYS A 64 21.90 -5.31 -5.60
CA LYS A 64 21.45 -6.03 -6.79
C LYS A 64 22.29 -7.29 -7.06
N LYS A 65 23.61 -7.16 -6.99
CA LYS A 65 24.55 -8.27 -7.13
C LYS A 65 24.40 -9.28 -5.99
N LEU A 66 24.31 -8.81 -4.75
CA LEU A 66 24.14 -9.67 -3.56
C LEU A 66 22.83 -10.47 -3.63
N CYS A 67 21.75 -9.87 -4.05
CA CYS A 67 20.47 -10.55 -4.26
C CYS A 67 20.63 -11.69 -5.29
N LEU A 68 21.21 -11.38 -6.45
CA LEU A 68 21.42 -12.40 -7.50
C LEU A 68 22.28 -13.57 -7.03
N GLN A 69 23.33 -13.31 -6.26
CA GLN A 69 24.19 -14.35 -5.69
C GLN A 69 23.46 -15.28 -4.70
N ASN A 70 22.37 -14.82 -4.11
CA ASN A 70 21.55 -15.55 -3.16
C ASN A 70 20.18 -15.98 -3.72
N LYS A 71 20.08 -16.13 -5.05
CA LYS A 71 18.82 -16.51 -5.74
C LYS A 71 17.64 -15.57 -5.45
N LEU A 72 17.93 -14.31 -5.14
CA LEU A 72 16.97 -13.25 -4.90
C LEU A 72 17.00 -12.25 -6.07
N LYS A 73 15.92 -11.51 -6.24
CA LYS A 73 15.84 -10.42 -7.22
C LYS A 73 15.45 -9.13 -6.51
N LEU A 74 16.31 -8.12 -6.59
CA LEU A 74 15.95 -6.75 -6.19
C LEU A 74 15.24 -6.07 -7.36
N LEU A 75 14.05 -5.52 -7.13
CA LEU A 75 13.32 -4.74 -8.13
C LEU A 75 13.90 -3.32 -8.21
N ASP A 76 13.94 -2.78 -9.43
CA ASP A 76 14.46 -1.43 -9.67
C ASP A 76 13.40 -0.38 -9.32
N ALA A 77 13.80 0.63 -8.54
CA ALA A 77 12.93 1.75 -8.18
C ALA A 77 13.72 2.99 -7.74
N SER A 78 13.07 4.14 -7.85
CA SER A 78 13.36 5.30 -7.02
C SER A 78 12.19 5.50 -6.07
N VAL A 79 12.47 5.83 -4.81
CA VAL A 79 11.47 5.96 -3.74
C VAL A 79 11.68 7.27 -3.01
N ARG A 80 10.66 8.11 -2.98
CA ARG A 80 10.63 9.27 -2.10
C ARG A 80 9.84 8.93 -0.85
N HIS A 81 10.43 9.21 0.29
CA HIS A 81 9.77 9.07 1.58
C HIS A 81 9.55 10.46 2.20
N LEU A 82 8.30 10.81 2.41
CA LEU A 82 7.91 12.07 3.04
C LEU A 82 7.69 11.91 4.56
N GLY A 83 7.37 10.71 5.02
CA GLY A 83 6.84 10.52 6.36
C GLY A 83 5.36 10.92 6.45
N THR A 84 4.68 10.47 7.48
CA THR A 84 3.25 10.75 7.68
C THR A 84 2.99 12.24 7.93
N ASP A 85 3.90 12.89 8.61
CA ASP A 85 3.87 14.31 8.98
C ASP A 85 4.00 15.23 7.75
N ILE A 86 5.04 15.07 6.94
CA ILE A 86 5.25 15.89 5.73
C ILE A 86 4.17 15.57 4.69
N ASN A 87 3.79 14.31 4.55
CA ASN A 87 2.73 13.91 3.61
C ASN A 87 1.40 14.62 3.91
N TYR A 88 1.07 14.81 5.19
CA TYR A 88 -0.11 15.60 5.58
C TYR A 88 0.00 17.06 5.13
N VAL A 89 1.17 17.69 5.31
CA VAL A 89 1.42 19.08 4.87
C VAL A 89 1.27 19.20 3.35
N VAL A 90 1.84 18.28 2.59
CA VAL A 90 1.71 18.26 1.11
C VAL A 90 0.24 18.18 0.69
N LEU A 91 -0.53 17.30 1.29
CA LEU A 91 -1.96 17.17 0.97
C LEU A 91 -2.77 18.42 1.37
N GLN A 92 -2.45 19.04 2.50
CA GLN A 92 -3.09 20.29 2.92
C GLN A 92 -2.79 21.41 1.93
N ASN A 93 -1.54 21.57 1.53
CA ASN A 93 -1.14 22.61 0.57
C ASN A 93 -1.78 22.38 -0.81
N LEU A 94 -1.88 21.11 -1.26
CA LEU A 94 -2.60 20.78 -2.48
C LEU A 94 -4.08 21.16 -2.39
N TYR A 95 -4.74 20.87 -1.28
CA TYR A 95 -6.13 21.29 -1.06
C TYR A 95 -6.27 22.82 -1.09
N ASP A 96 -5.40 23.52 -0.37
CA ASP A 96 -5.44 24.99 -0.31
C ASP A 96 -5.22 25.66 -1.67
N ARG A 97 -4.38 25.05 -2.52
CA ARG A 97 -4.15 25.49 -3.91
C ARG A 97 -5.37 25.28 -4.81
N MET A 98 -6.19 24.27 -4.53
CA MET A 98 -7.32 23.88 -5.40
C MET A 98 -8.66 24.45 -4.95
N LYS A 99 -8.88 24.71 -3.66
CA LYS A 99 -10.19 25.03 -3.08
C LYS A 99 -10.87 26.26 -3.69
N ASP A 100 -10.09 27.21 -4.21
CA ASP A 100 -10.62 28.43 -4.83
C ASP A 100 -10.84 28.30 -6.36
N HIS A 101 -10.49 27.13 -6.93
CA HIS A 101 -10.54 26.86 -8.37
C HIS A 101 -11.49 25.74 -8.76
N MET A 102 -12.01 24.98 -7.80
CA MET A 102 -12.93 23.88 -8.04
C MET A 102 -13.89 23.68 -6.89
N ASP A 103 -15.07 23.12 -7.17
CA ASP A 103 -16.07 22.79 -6.18
C ASP A 103 -15.78 21.47 -5.49
N PHE A 104 -15.78 21.47 -4.17
CA PHE A 104 -15.60 20.27 -3.34
C PHE A 104 -16.91 19.91 -2.64
N TYR A 105 -17.36 18.68 -2.82
CA TYR A 105 -18.55 18.13 -2.16
C TYR A 105 -18.14 17.05 -1.17
N PHE A 106 -17.80 17.45 0.06
CA PHE A 106 -17.47 16.53 1.15
C PHE A 106 -18.70 15.85 1.73
N VAL A 107 -18.50 14.65 2.33
CA VAL A 107 -19.57 13.86 2.94
C VAL A 107 -20.74 13.63 1.96
N THR A 108 -20.41 13.43 0.70
CA THR A 108 -21.37 13.31 -0.39
C THR A 108 -21.10 12.02 -1.16
N PRO A 109 -21.63 10.87 -0.69
CA PRO A 109 -21.52 9.63 -1.43
C PRO A 109 -22.19 9.75 -2.80
N VAL A 110 -21.55 9.21 -3.82
CA VAL A 110 -22.15 9.10 -5.16
C VAL A 110 -22.96 7.79 -5.21
N ASP A 111 -24.22 7.89 -5.59
CA ASP A 111 -25.14 6.75 -5.70
C ASP A 111 -24.89 5.96 -6.98
N THR A 112 -24.82 6.68 -8.12
CA THR A 112 -24.54 6.07 -9.43
C THR A 112 -23.99 7.09 -10.42
N VAL A 113 -23.46 6.58 -11.53
CA VAL A 113 -23.00 7.34 -12.70
C VAL A 113 -23.77 6.81 -13.92
N GLN A 114 -24.31 7.70 -14.73
CA GLN A 114 -25.04 7.38 -15.95
C GLN A 114 -24.32 7.96 -17.18
N ILE A 115 -24.41 7.28 -18.29
CA ILE A 115 -24.00 7.83 -19.58
C ILE A 115 -25.15 8.72 -20.11
N ILE A 116 -24.83 9.93 -20.52
CA ILE A 116 -25.75 10.87 -21.17
C ILE A 116 -25.16 11.29 -22.52
N ASP A 117 -25.93 12.03 -23.30
CA ASP A 117 -25.40 12.58 -24.56
C ASP A 117 -24.26 13.58 -24.27
N GLY A 118 -23.09 13.27 -24.81
CA GLY A 118 -21.87 14.10 -24.66
C GLY A 118 -21.11 13.91 -23.32
N GLY A 119 -21.49 12.97 -22.45
CA GLY A 119 -20.74 12.80 -21.20
C GLY A 119 -21.39 11.87 -20.18
N TYR A 120 -21.33 12.31 -18.92
CA TYR A 120 -21.78 11.53 -17.77
C TYR A 120 -22.62 12.38 -16.83
N ARG A 121 -23.61 11.76 -16.18
CA ARG A 121 -24.39 12.30 -15.08
C ARG A 121 -24.02 11.58 -13.80
N ILE A 122 -23.60 12.34 -12.80
CA ILE A 122 -23.27 11.86 -11.45
C ILE A 122 -24.47 12.15 -10.55
N ILE A 123 -25.04 11.12 -9.93
CA ILE A 123 -26.19 11.24 -9.04
C ILE A 123 -25.74 11.02 -7.60
N CYS A 124 -26.09 11.94 -6.71
CA CYS A 124 -25.79 11.86 -5.29
C CYS A 124 -26.87 12.56 -4.45
N GLY A 125 -26.81 12.43 -3.14
CA GLY A 125 -27.76 13.07 -2.23
C GLY A 125 -27.87 14.59 -2.28
N LYS A 126 -26.92 15.27 -2.96
CA LYS A 126 -26.95 16.74 -3.18
C LYS A 126 -27.52 17.15 -4.55
N GLY A 127 -27.88 16.19 -5.40
CA GLY A 127 -28.43 16.44 -6.72
C GLY A 127 -27.73 15.66 -7.82
N GLU A 128 -27.92 16.14 -9.05
CA GLU A 128 -27.34 15.59 -10.27
C GLU A 128 -26.33 16.56 -10.86
N PHE A 129 -25.20 16.04 -11.33
CA PHE A 129 -24.12 16.84 -11.92
C PHE A 129 -23.74 16.24 -13.28
N ASP A 130 -23.85 17.01 -14.33
CA ASP A 130 -23.46 16.62 -15.68
C ASP A 130 -22.01 17.05 -15.95
N CYS A 131 -21.23 16.17 -16.61
CA CYS A 131 -19.85 16.43 -16.96
C CYS A 131 -19.45 15.71 -18.26
N GLU A 132 -18.53 16.29 -19.02
CA GLU A 132 -17.99 15.65 -20.22
C GLU A 132 -17.09 14.44 -19.88
N LYS A 133 -16.36 14.52 -18.75
CA LYS A 133 -15.41 13.48 -18.32
C LYS A 133 -15.58 13.22 -16.82
N CYS A 134 -15.61 11.96 -16.45
CA CYS A 134 -15.71 11.52 -15.06
C CYS A 134 -14.49 10.67 -14.70
N ILE A 135 -13.74 11.09 -13.66
CA ILE A 135 -12.63 10.32 -13.11
C ILE A 135 -13.10 9.65 -11.82
N VAL A 136 -13.06 8.32 -11.77
CA VAL A 136 -13.47 7.54 -10.60
C VAL A 136 -12.24 6.98 -9.90
N SER A 137 -12.00 7.41 -8.64
CA SER A 137 -10.86 6.98 -7.83
C SER A 137 -11.27 6.70 -6.38
N VAL A 138 -12.19 5.76 -6.20
CA VAL A 138 -12.88 5.48 -4.93
C VAL A 138 -12.10 4.60 -3.96
N GLY A 139 -10.94 4.08 -4.35
CA GLY A 139 -10.10 3.23 -3.50
C GLY A 139 -10.72 1.88 -3.13
N ARG A 140 -10.12 1.20 -2.14
CA ARG A 140 -10.58 -0.15 -1.71
C ARG A 140 -11.99 -0.15 -1.12
N SER A 141 -12.34 0.83 -0.32
CA SER A 141 -13.67 0.92 0.30
C SER A 141 -14.80 1.12 -0.70
N GLY A 142 -14.51 1.71 -1.87
CA GLY A 142 -15.45 1.90 -2.96
C GLY A 142 -15.48 0.74 -3.98
N SER A 143 -14.73 -0.34 -3.80
CA SER A 143 -14.61 -1.41 -4.79
C SER A 143 -15.94 -2.05 -5.17
N LYS A 144 -16.80 -2.35 -4.19
CA LYS A 144 -18.14 -2.93 -4.44
C LYS A 144 -19.07 -1.95 -5.16
N TRP A 145 -19.00 -0.66 -4.83
CA TRP A 145 -19.73 0.38 -5.54
C TRP A 145 -19.23 0.50 -6.99
N MET A 146 -17.91 0.49 -7.21
CA MET A 146 -17.33 0.53 -8.55
C MET A 146 -17.70 -0.69 -9.40
N GLU A 147 -17.76 -1.89 -8.81
CA GLU A 147 -18.22 -3.10 -9.49
C GLU A 147 -19.67 -2.96 -9.95
N LYS A 148 -20.55 -2.39 -9.10
CA LYS A 148 -21.94 -2.07 -9.46
C LYS A 148 -22.00 -1.09 -10.63
N VAL A 149 -21.27 0.03 -10.56
CA VAL A 149 -21.21 1.05 -11.62
C VAL A 149 -20.68 0.45 -12.93
N CYS A 150 -19.62 -0.35 -12.88
CA CYS A 150 -19.11 -1.02 -14.08
C CYS A 150 -20.16 -1.93 -14.72
N LYS A 151 -20.94 -2.65 -13.91
CA LYS A 151 -22.02 -3.49 -14.41
C LYS A 151 -23.16 -2.68 -15.03
N GLU A 152 -23.55 -1.56 -14.41
CA GLU A 152 -24.59 -0.67 -14.90
C GLU A 152 -24.20 0.04 -16.21
N LEU A 153 -22.91 0.37 -16.36
CA LEU A 153 -22.35 1.00 -17.56
C LEU A 153 -21.83 -0.01 -18.60
N GLU A 154 -22.05 -1.31 -18.41
CA GLU A 154 -21.57 -2.40 -19.27
C GLU A 154 -20.04 -2.37 -19.50
N ILE A 155 -19.27 -1.87 -18.52
CA ILE A 155 -17.81 -1.84 -18.56
C ILE A 155 -17.27 -3.22 -18.16
N PRO A 156 -16.52 -3.91 -19.04
CA PRO A 156 -15.98 -5.23 -18.72
C PRO A 156 -14.93 -5.13 -17.62
N THR A 157 -15.04 -6.01 -16.61
CA THR A 157 -14.08 -6.11 -15.51
C THR A 157 -13.33 -7.44 -15.55
N LYS A 158 -12.10 -7.43 -15.02
CA LYS A 158 -11.28 -8.64 -14.85
C LYS A 158 -10.93 -8.80 -13.39
N SER A 159 -10.89 -10.05 -12.92
CA SER A 159 -10.36 -10.34 -11.59
C SER A 159 -8.87 -10.02 -11.54
N ASN A 160 -8.46 -9.26 -10.54
CA ASN A 160 -7.06 -8.99 -10.24
C ASN A 160 -6.49 -10.03 -9.29
N ARG A 161 -5.15 -10.06 -9.19
CA ARG A 161 -4.46 -10.80 -8.14
C ARG A 161 -4.75 -10.20 -6.77
N VAL A 162 -4.71 -11.05 -5.75
CA VAL A 162 -4.71 -10.66 -4.34
C VAL A 162 -3.38 -11.03 -3.70
N ASP A 163 -2.87 -10.16 -2.87
CA ASP A 163 -1.67 -10.41 -2.09
C ASP A 163 -2.04 -10.91 -0.69
N ILE A 164 -1.49 -12.05 -0.31
CA ILE A 164 -1.66 -12.66 1.01
C ILE A 164 -0.30 -12.79 1.66
N GLY A 165 -0.21 -12.48 2.96
CA GLY A 165 1.07 -12.59 3.64
C GLY A 165 1.02 -12.24 5.11
N VAL A 166 2.22 -12.05 5.67
CA VAL A 166 2.44 -11.70 7.06
C VAL A 166 3.31 -10.45 7.16
N ARG A 167 3.16 -9.69 8.23
CA ARG A 167 4.11 -8.63 8.56
C ARG A 167 5.16 -9.17 9.50
N VAL A 168 6.41 -8.87 9.19
CA VAL A 168 7.59 -9.24 9.96
C VAL A 168 8.10 -7.99 10.67
N GLU A 169 8.47 -8.13 11.93
CA GLU A 169 9.11 -7.10 12.73
C GLU A 169 10.40 -7.64 13.33
N LEU A 170 11.47 -6.88 13.23
CA LEU A 170 12.81 -7.27 13.69
C LEU A 170 13.63 -6.05 14.11
N PRO A 171 14.73 -6.22 14.88
CA PRO A 171 15.59 -5.10 15.26
C PRO A 171 16.11 -4.34 14.04
N ALA A 172 15.98 -3.00 14.03
CA ALA A 172 16.38 -2.16 12.92
C ALA A 172 17.85 -2.34 12.53
N VAL A 173 18.73 -2.57 13.50
CA VAL A 173 20.16 -2.79 13.28
C VAL A 173 20.48 -3.94 12.32
N ILE A 174 19.60 -4.94 12.22
CA ILE A 174 19.78 -6.09 11.31
C ILE A 174 19.65 -5.66 9.86
N PHE A 175 18.75 -4.71 9.58
CA PHE A 175 18.46 -4.24 8.22
C PHE A 175 19.00 -2.86 7.91
N SER A 176 19.65 -2.15 8.87
CA SER A 176 20.17 -0.79 8.68
C SER A 176 21.07 -0.67 7.46
N HIS A 177 21.96 -1.65 7.21
CA HIS A 177 22.84 -1.67 6.04
C HIS A 177 22.09 -1.61 4.70
N LEU A 178 20.84 -2.05 4.66
CA LEU A 178 19.95 -2.02 3.48
C LEU A 178 19.07 -0.79 3.48
N THR A 179 18.46 -0.47 4.63
CA THR A 179 17.48 0.61 4.75
C THR A 179 18.09 2.00 4.71
N ASP A 180 19.32 2.16 5.18
CA ASP A 180 20.05 3.43 5.10
C ASP A 180 20.38 3.82 3.65
N GLU A 181 20.63 2.81 2.78
CA GLU A 181 20.92 3.03 1.36
C GLU A 181 19.65 3.13 0.50
N LEU A 182 18.68 2.20 0.70
CA LEU A 182 17.54 2.02 -0.19
C LEU A 182 16.19 2.45 0.42
N TYR A 183 16.13 2.68 1.72
CA TYR A 183 14.93 2.90 2.53
C TYR A 183 13.92 1.75 2.39
N GLU A 184 13.25 1.62 1.24
CA GLU A 184 12.39 0.49 0.90
C GLU A 184 13.02 -0.35 -0.21
N SER A 185 13.21 -1.63 0.03
CA SER A 185 13.68 -2.59 -0.96
C SER A 185 12.62 -3.65 -1.23
N LYS A 186 12.27 -3.83 -2.50
CA LYS A 186 11.42 -4.95 -2.91
C LYS A 186 12.28 -6.08 -3.44
N ILE A 187 12.47 -7.06 -2.57
CA ILE A 187 13.24 -8.27 -2.84
C ILE A 187 12.27 -9.40 -3.11
N VAL A 188 12.45 -10.08 -4.23
CA VAL A 188 11.62 -11.21 -4.65
C VAL A 188 12.42 -12.50 -4.49
N TYR A 189 11.80 -13.50 -3.87
CA TYR A 189 12.26 -14.88 -3.78
C TYR A 189 11.25 -15.81 -4.45
N ARG A 190 11.72 -16.69 -5.33
CA ARG A 190 10.89 -17.74 -5.92
C ARG A 190 11.06 -19.02 -5.10
N THR A 191 9.95 -19.51 -4.52
CA THR A 191 9.97 -20.73 -3.71
C THR A 191 10.25 -21.95 -4.58
N GLU A 192 11.04 -22.91 -4.07
CA GLU A 192 11.43 -24.11 -4.85
C GLU A 192 10.26 -25.10 -5.00
N LYS A 193 9.40 -25.20 -3.99
CA LYS A 193 8.33 -26.21 -3.96
C LYS A 193 7.09 -25.83 -4.77
N PHE A 194 6.65 -24.58 -4.67
CA PHE A 194 5.40 -24.11 -5.28
C PHE A 194 5.64 -23.07 -6.38
N GLU A 195 6.90 -22.69 -6.60
CA GLU A 195 7.31 -21.68 -7.56
C GLU A 195 6.60 -20.30 -7.37
N ASP A 196 6.06 -20.06 -6.19
CA ASP A 196 5.46 -18.80 -5.82
C ASP A 196 6.52 -17.71 -5.67
N ASN A 197 6.23 -16.53 -6.16
CA ASN A 197 7.04 -15.34 -5.91
C ASN A 197 6.62 -14.71 -4.57
N VAL A 198 7.51 -14.84 -3.57
CA VAL A 198 7.38 -14.12 -2.29
C VAL A 198 8.17 -12.84 -2.39
N ARG A 199 7.57 -11.73 -1.98
CA ARG A 199 8.25 -10.43 -2.02
C ARG A 199 8.15 -9.66 -0.71
N THR A 200 9.19 -8.90 -0.40
CA THR A 200 9.09 -7.86 0.64
C THR A 200 8.18 -6.73 0.15
N PHE A 201 7.46 -6.12 1.07
CA PHE A 201 6.53 -5.03 0.75
C PHE A 201 6.39 -4.07 1.92
N CYS A 202 6.22 -2.77 1.62
CA CYS A 202 5.98 -1.73 2.62
C CYS A 202 6.95 -1.82 3.80
N MET A 203 8.25 -1.67 3.52
CA MET A 203 9.30 -1.66 4.54
C MET A 203 9.29 -0.32 5.27
N ASN A 204 9.36 -0.38 6.59
CA ASN A 204 9.30 0.78 7.48
C ASN A 204 10.49 0.73 8.45
N PRO A 205 11.61 1.34 8.08
CA PRO A 205 12.76 1.48 8.96
C PRO A 205 12.39 2.28 10.22
N ASN A 206 12.80 1.80 11.38
CA ASN A 206 12.52 2.42 12.67
C ASN A 206 11.02 2.76 12.88
N GLY A 207 10.14 1.97 12.26
CA GLY A 207 8.72 2.20 12.21
C GLY A 207 7.93 1.36 13.20
N ILE A 208 6.61 1.53 13.17
CA ILE A 208 5.65 0.80 14.00
C ILE A 208 4.74 -0.07 13.14
N VAL A 209 4.25 -1.15 13.71
CA VAL A 209 3.17 -1.95 13.15
C VAL A 209 1.84 -1.40 13.67
N VAL A 210 0.86 -1.23 12.80
CA VAL A 210 -0.45 -0.67 13.13
C VAL A 210 -1.59 -1.57 12.66
N ASN A 211 -2.71 -1.52 13.37
CA ASN A 211 -3.96 -2.14 12.93
C ASN A 211 -4.61 -1.32 11.82
N GLU A 212 -5.10 -2.01 10.81
CA GLU A 212 -5.94 -1.45 9.75
C GLU A 212 -7.29 -2.16 9.78
N ASN A 213 -8.35 -1.41 10.05
CA ASN A 213 -9.71 -1.95 10.05
C ASN A 213 -10.42 -1.54 8.76
N THR A 214 -10.82 -2.52 7.97
CA THR A 214 -11.61 -2.32 6.76
C THR A 214 -12.90 -3.13 6.88
N ASN A 215 -14.02 -2.46 7.10
CA ASN A 215 -15.34 -3.09 7.22
C ASN A 215 -15.41 -4.20 8.30
N GLY A 216 -14.75 -3.99 9.44
CA GLY A 216 -14.71 -4.94 10.55
C GLY A 216 -13.69 -6.07 10.37
N ILE A 217 -12.89 -6.05 9.33
CA ILE A 217 -11.77 -6.97 9.13
C ILE A 217 -10.49 -6.27 9.56
N ILE A 218 -9.78 -6.87 10.51
CA ILE A 218 -8.53 -6.33 11.05
C ILE A 218 -7.35 -6.97 10.32
N THR A 219 -6.53 -6.13 9.72
CA THR A 219 -5.24 -6.49 9.13
C THR A 219 -4.14 -5.63 9.74
N VAL A 220 -2.88 -5.89 9.39
CA VAL A 220 -1.75 -5.11 9.89
C VAL A 220 -1.07 -4.36 8.74
N ASN A 221 -0.65 -3.14 9.03
CA ASN A 221 0.17 -2.33 8.17
C ASN A 221 1.38 -1.80 8.96
N GLY A 222 2.25 -1.02 8.33
CA GLY A 222 3.38 -0.37 8.96
C GLY A 222 3.40 1.11 8.66
N HIS A 223 3.89 1.87 9.60
CA HIS A 223 4.14 3.30 9.47
C HIS A 223 5.56 3.64 9.90
N SER A 224 6.13 4.66 9.28
CA SER A 224 7.37 5.30 9.70
C SER A 224 7.19 6.81 9.69
N TYR A 225 7.97 7.47 10.50
CA TYR A 225 7.95 8.92 10.67
C TYR A 225 9.32 9.48 10.30
N GLU A 226 9.35 10.68 9.75
CA GLU A 226 10.62 11.37 9.50
C GLU A 226 11.21 11.92 10.82
N GLY A 227 10.36 12.43 11.72
CA GLY A 227 10.76 12.94 13.04
C GLY A 227 11.27 11.83 13.98
N ASP A 228 12.38 12.07 14.67
CA ASP A 228 13.06 11.08 15.54
C ASP A 228 12.25 10.69 16.77
N GLU A 229 11.36 11.54 17.26
CA GLU A 229 10.58 11.29 18.49
C GLU A 229 9.66 10.07 18.43
N LYS A 230 9.28 9.65 17.21
CA LYS A 230 8.38 8.52 16.98
C LYS A 230 9.07 7.29 16.39
N LYS A 231 10.37 7.35 16.21
CA LYS A 231 11.16 6.22 15.72
C LYS A 231 11.29 5.15 16.79
N THR A 232 11.26 3.89 16.35
CA THR A 232 11.45 2.72 17.21
C THR A 232 12.78 2.04 16.91
N GLU A 233 13.15 1.06 17.73
CA GLU A 233 14.33 0.22 17.47
C GLU A 233 14.04 -0.92 16.49
N ASN A 234 12.83 -0.98 15.92
CA ASN A 234 12.38 -2.04 15.02
C ASN A 234 12.24 -1.55 13.59
N THR A 235 12.55 -2.42 12.64
CA THR A 235 12.15 -2.32 11.24
C THR A 235 11.06 -3.37 10.98
N ASN A 236 10.02 -3.01 10.26
CA ASN A 236 8.99 -3.94 9.86
C ASN A 236 8.73 -3.91 8.34
N PHE A 237 8.29 -5.03 7.80
CA PHE A 237 7.90 -5.18 6.39
C PHE A 237 6.95 -6.36 6.21
N ALA A 238 6.16 -6.36 5.16
CA ALA A 238 5.34 -7.50 4.80
C ALA A 238 6.11 -8.49 3.92
N LEU A 239 5.85 -9.78 4.08
CA LEU A 239 6.18 -10.83 3.11
C LEU A 239 4.89 -11.26 2.44
N LEU A 240 4.77 -11.01 1.14
CA LEU A 240 3.55 -11.20 0.37
C LEU A 240 3.74 -12.23 -0.75
N VAL A 241 2.70 -13.03 -0.96
CA VAL A 241 2.54 -13.91 -2.13
C VAL A 241 1.32 -13.44 -2.92
N SER A 242 1.51 -13.20 -4.21
CA SER A 242 0.41 -12.84 -5.11
C SER A 242 -0.29 -14.10 -5.62
N LYS A 243 -1.61 -14.17 -5.45
CA LYS A 243 -2.45 -15.24 -5.98
C LYS A 243 -3.34 -14.72 -7.10
N HIS A 244 -3.39 -15.48 -8.19
CA HIS A 244 -4.30 -15.31 -9.31
C HIS A 244 -5.37 -16.38 -9.27
N PHE A 245 -6.56 -16.00 -9.66
CA PHE A 245 -7.67 -16.93 -9.82
C PHE A 245 -8.12 -16.97 -11.29
N SER A 246 -8.29 -18.18 -11.80
CA SER A 246 -8.89 -18.43 -13.10
C SER A 246 -10.35 -18.83 -12.94
N GLU A 247 -11.09 -18.81 -14.05
CA GLU A 247 -12.44 -19.34 -14.08
C GLU A 247 -12.55 -20.75 -13.43
N PRO A 248 -13.59 -21.05 -12.63
CA PRO A 248 -14.75 -20.19 -12.34
C PRO A 248 -14.57 -19.26 -11.14
N PHE A 249 -13.41 -19.26 -10.47
CA PHE A 249 -13.14 -18.48 -9.25
C PHE A 249 -12.63 -17.10 -9.61
N LYS A 250 -13.49 -16.08 -9.51
CA LYS A 250 -13.13 -14.69 -9.86
C LYS A 250 -13.02 -13.74 -8.66
N ASP A 251 -13.54 -14.13 -7.50
CA ASP A 251 -13.57 -13.24 -6.33
C ASP A 251 -12.27 -13.28 -5.53
N SER A 252 -11.23 -12.64 -6.06
CA SER A 252 -9.95 -12.49 -5.38
C SER A 252 -10.05 -11.65 -4.09
N ASN A 253 -10.93 -10.64 -4.08
CA ASN A 253 -11.18 -9.82 -2.90
C ASN A 253 -11.82 -10.63 -1.78
N GLY A 254 -12.90 -11.37 -2.08
CA GLY A 254 -13.57 -12.25 -1.11
C GLY A 254 -12.65 -13.34 -0.57
N TYR A 255 -11.74 -13.88 -1.40
CA TYR A 255 -10.72 -14.82 -0.92
C TYR A 255 -9.78 -14.14 0.10
N GLY A 256 -9.23 -12.97 -0.20
CA GLY A 256 -8.39 -12.22 0.74
C GLY A 256 -9.11 -11.88 2.04
N GLU A 257 -10.36 -11.41 1.94
CA GLU A 257 -11.21 -11.15 3.11
C GLU A 257 -11.45 -12.40 3.95
N SER A 258 -11.68 -13.57 3.33
CA SER A 258 -11.95 -14.82 4.04
C SER A 258 -10.73 -15.28 4.86
N ILE A 259 -9.51 -15.14 4.32
CA ILE A 259 -8.26 -15.43 5.04
C ILE A 259 -8.09 -14.49 6.24
N ALA A 260 -8.32 -13.19 6.03
CA ALA A 260 -8.20 -12.21 7.10
C ALA A 260 -9.26 -12.44 8.21
N ARG A 261 -10.51 -12.72 7.84
CA ARG A 261 -11.58 -13.09 8.80
C ARG A 261 -11.24 -14.33 9.60
N LEU A 262 -10.73 -15.39 8.94
CA LEU A 262 -10.30 -16.59 9.63
C LEU A 262 -9.20 -16.28 10.65
N SER A 263 -8.22 -15.47 10.29
CA SER A 263 -7.17 -15.03 11.20
C SER A 263 -7.72 -14.25 12.40
N ASN A 264 -8.68 -13.34 12.16
CA ASN A 264 -9.32 -12.59 13.24
C ASN A 264 -10.13 -13.51 14.18
N MET A 265 -10.82 -14.50 13.64
CA MET A 265 -11.57 -15.49 14.46
C MET A 265 -10.64 -16.32 15.34
N LEU A 266 -9.49 -16.75 14.81
CA LEU A 266 -8.52 -17.56 15.55
C LEU A 266 -7.78 -16.76 16.63
N GLY A 267 -7.48 -15.49 16.37
CA GLY A 267 -6.68 -14.65 17.26
C GLY A 267 -7.47 -13.67 18.11
N GLY A 268 -8.77 -13.53 17.88
CA GLY A 268 -9.57 -12.46 18.48
C GLY A 268 -9.21 -11.06 17.94
N GLY A 269 -8.44 -11.01 16.84
CA GLY A 269 -7.89 -9.82 16.22
C GLY A 269 -6.60 -10.15 15.48
N VAL A 270 -5.50 -9.47 15.79
CA VAL A 270 -4.19 -9.74 15.20
C VAL A 270 -3.52 -10.93 15.89
N ILE A 271 -2.92 -11.81 15.10
CA ILE A 271 -2.10 -12.93 15.59
C ILE A 271 -0.64 -12.49 15.63
N VAL A 272 -0.01 -12.60 16.77
CA VAL A 272 1.44 -12.40 16.95
C VAL A 272 2.10 -13.74 17.18
N GLN A 273 3.13 -14.05 16.38
CA GLN A 273 3.86 -15.30 16.42
C GLN A 273 5.37 -15.05 16.32
N ARG A 274 6.15 -15.56 17.26
CA ARG A 274 7.61 -15.54 17.15
C ARG A 274 8.08 -16.51 16.06
N PHE A 275 9.00 -16.09 15.21
CA PHE A 275 9.53 -16.92 14.14
C PHE A 275 10.12 -18.24 14.64
N GLY A 276 10.89 -18.21 15.74
CA GLY A 276 11.47 -19.42 16.32
C GLY A 276 10.43 -20.40 16.90
N ASP A 277 9.25 -19.93 17.33
CA ASP A 277 8.16 -20.80 17.74
C ASP A 277 7.41 -21.35 16.53
N LEU A 278 7.24 -20.56 15.48
CA LEU A 278 6.65 -21.00 14.20
C LEU A 278 7.49 -22.17 13.59
N VAL A 279 8.80 -22.02 13.50
CA VAL A 279 9.70 -23.06 12.99
C VAL A 279 9.62 -24.36 13.81
N ARG A 280 9.36 -24.26 15.12
CA ARG A 280 9.19 -25.41 16.02
C ARG A 280 7.77 -25.96 16.05
N GLY A 281 6.85 -25.42 15.23
CA GLY A 281 5.46 -25.85 15.17
C GLY A 281 4.69 -25.64 16.48
N ARG A 282 5.04 -24.62 17.27
CA ARG A 282 4.40 -24.37 18.57
C ARG A 282 3.85 -22.94 18.68
N ARG A 283 2.81 -22.77 19.49
CA ARG A 283 2.20 -21.48 19.77
C ARG A 283 3.15 -20.58 20.58
N SER A 284 3.25 -19.30 20.27
CA SER A 284 3.86 -18.29 21.11
C SER A 284 2.95 -17.95 22.28
N THR A 285 3.52 -17.87 23.47
CA THR A 285 2.82 -17.37 24.67
C THR A 285 3.22 -15.93 24.93
N VAL A 286 2.41 -15.17 25.65
CA VAL A 286 2.71 -13.79 26.07
C VAL A 286 4.11 -13.72 26.69
N LYS A 287 4.41 -14.57 27.64
CA LYS A 287 5.73 -14.64 28.29
C LYS A 287 6.88 -14.80 27.28
N ARG A 288 6.74 -15.68 26.27
CA ARG A 288 7.78 -15.84 25.25
C ARG A 288 7.93 -14.66 24.32
N ILE A 289 6.85 -13.92 24.10
CA ILE A 289 6.88 -12.69 23.31
C ILE A 289 7.63 -11.63 24.08
N GLU A 290 7.32 -11.45 25.36
CA GLU A 290 7.97 -10.48 26.27
C GLU A 290 9.46 -10.77 26.48
N GLU A 291 9.83 -12.04 26.60
CA GLU A 291 11.24 -12.50 26.72
C GLU A 291 11.99 -12.48 25.36
N GLY A 292 11.35 -12.06 24.29
CA GLY A 292 11.95 -12.02 22.94
C GLY A 292 12.92 -10.87 22.76
N LEU A 293 13.80 -10.97 21.75
CA LEU A 293 14.71 -9.89 21.33
C LEU A 293 13.98 -8.69 20.71
N VAL A 294 12.77 -8.89 20.28
CA VAL A 294 11.92 -7.86 19.66
C VAL A 294 10.70 -7.68 20.52
N THR A 295 10.50 -6.47 21.01
CA THR A 295 9.23 -6.06 21.59
C THR A 295 8.32 -5.62 20.44
N PRO A 296 7.19 -6.32 20.18
CA PRO A 296 6.26 -5.92 19.13
C PRO A 296 5.77 -4.49 19.37
N THR A 297 5.76 -3.67 18.32
CA THR A 297 5.29 -2.28 18.41
C THR A 297 3.76 -2.18 18.34
N LEU A 298 3.09 -3.22 17.84
CA LEU A 298 1.64 -3.31 17.89
C LEU A 298 1.22 -3.72 19.30
N THR A 299 0.65 -2.79 20.04
CA THR A 299 -0.08 -3.07 21.28
C THR A 299 -1.53 -3.40 20.92
N ALA A 300 -1.95 -4.61 21.30
CA ALA A 300 -3.34 -5.05 21.10
C ALA A 300 -4.30 -4.23 21.96
#